data_b261d069b0b0765a931cc3ff2a37964b
#
_entry.id   b261d069b0b0765a931cc3ff2a37964b
#
_cell.length_a   1.000
_cell.length_b   1.000
_cell.length_c   1.000
_cell.angle_alpha   90.00
_cell.angle_beta   90.00
_cell.angle_gamma   90.00
#
_symmetry.space_group_name_H-M   'P 1'
#
loop_
_entity.id
_entity.type
_entity.pdbx_description
1 polymer ?
#
loop_
_entity_poly.entity_id
_entity_poly.type
_entity_poly.pdbx_seq_one_letter_code
_entity_poly.pdbx_strand_id
1 'polypeptide(L)'
;MSSPQTLSEADRRLVAAWAADCVERVLPLFEAEAPHDLRPREGIARVRAFARGELSATDEIRRRFVAGRAAVDVRTPAAVAAARAVGQATGVAHMAAHALGAAAYAAQATGLAAANPQQAVAEEIHWQLDHMSPATRAALRRLPPLGGNRSGPLGQGLLTSGLRAAVVRQIQDSLEKDSYTPSDRETAEKHEKAPG
;
A
#
# COMPACT_ATOMS: atom_id res chain seq x y z
N MET A 1 -24.03 -0.11 5.71
CA MET A 1 -22.85 0.76 6.02
C MET A 1 -21.67 0.24 5.21
N SER A 2 -20.91 1.13 4.56
CA SER A 2 -19.65 0.74 3.88
C SER A 2 -18.59 0.33 4.91
N SER A 3 -17.67 -0.56 4.50
CA SER A 3 -16.55 -0.96 5.36
C SER A 3 -15.65 0.24 5.70
N PRO A 4 -15.14 0.38 6.93
CA PRO A 4 -14.17 1.42 7.28
C PRO A 4 -12.88 1.36 6.45
N GLN A 5 -12.60 0.23 5.81
CA GLN A 5 -11.46 0.06 4.90
C GLN A 5 -11.68 0.69 3.52
N THR A 6 -12.92 1.12 3.18
CA THR A 6 -13.26 1.64 1.85
C THR A 6 -12.82 3.09 1.69
N LEU A 7 -12.98 3.93 2.68
CA LEU A 7 -12.80 5.39 2.65
C LEU A 7 -13.66 6.10 1.57
N SER A 8 -13.60 7.43 1.50
CA SER A 8 -14.24 8.19 0.43
C SER A 8 -13.58 7.94 -0.93
N GLU A 9 -14.27 8.25 -2.03
CA GLU A 9 -13.64 8.12 -3.36
C GLU A 9 -12.46 9.09 -3.52
N ALA A 10 -12.56 10.31 -2.99
CA ALA A 10 -11.46 11.26 -3.00
C ALA A 10 -10.22 10.69 -2.30
N ASP A 11 -10.38 10.06 -1.14
CA ASP A 11 -9.28 9.40 -0.43
C ASP A 11 -8.72 8.21 -1.20
N ARG A 12 -9.60 7.40 -1.83
CA ARG A 12 -9.13 6.29 -2.67
C ARG A 12 -8.27 6.77 -3.83
N ARG A 13 -8.60 7.92 -4.44
CA ARG A 13 -7.78 8.53 -5.50
C ARG A 13 -6.40 8.95 -5.00
N LEU A 14 -6.32 9.56 -3.81
CA LEU A 14 -5.05 9.93 -3.18
C LEU A 14 -4.16 8.71 -2.91
N VAL A 15 -4.73 7.69 -2.25
CA VAL A 15 -3.94 6.49 -1.92
C VAL A 15 -3.66 5.61 -3.14
N ALA A 16 -4.46 5.70 -4.21
CA ALA A 16 -4.21 5.01 -5.48
C ALA A 16 -2.97 5.57 -6.19
N ALA A 17 -2.75 6.90 -6.18
CA ALA A 17 -1.54 7.50 -6.73
C ALA A 17 -0.30 6.93 -6.05
N TRP A 18 -0.25 6.95 -4.72
CA TRP A 18 0.86 6.39 -3.95
C TRP A 18 1.03 4.88 -4.15
N ALA A 19 -0.06 4.12 -4.18
CA ALA A 19 0.00 2.68 -4.46
C ALA A 19 0.60 2.40 -5.85
N ALA A 20 0.26 3.21 -6.86
CA ALA A 20 0.86 3.10 -8.19
C ALA A 20 2.37 3.38 -8.16
N ASP A 21 2.82 4.38 -7.39
CA ASP A 21 4.24 4.69 -7.23
C ASP A 21 4.99 3.50 -6.61
N CYS A 22 4.45 2.90 -5.56
CA CYS A 22 5.05 1.72 -4.91
C CYS A 22 5.19 0.53 -5.87
N VAL A 23 4.14 0.21 -6.65
CA VAL A 23 4.16 -1.00 -7.48
C VAL A 23 4.93 -0.82 -8.78
N GLU A 24 5.04 0.40 -9.30
CA GLU A 24 5.84 0.69 -10.51
C GLU A 24 7.32 0.40 -10.30
N ARG A 25 7.84 0.60 -9.08
CA ARG A 25 9.22 0.30 -8.70
C ARG A 25 9.59 -1.17 -8.87
N VAL A 26 8.63 -2.07 -8.67
CA VAL A 26 8.86 -3.52 -8.73
C VAL A 26 8.35 -4.16 -10.01
N LEU A 27 7.69 -3.38 -10.88
CA LEU A 27 7.23 -3.85 -12.19
C LEU A 27 8.35 -4.49 -13.02
N PRO A 28 9.59 -3.96 -13.06
CA PRO A 28 10.69 -4.57 -13.82
C PRO A 28 11.01 -6.00 -13.40
N LEU A 29 10.74 -6.40 -12.14
CA LEU A 29 10.94 -7.78 -11.67
C LEU A 29 9.98 -8.76 -12.35
N PHE A 30 8.76 -8.32 -12.65
CA PHE A 30 7.80 -9.10 -13.41
C PHE A 30 8.16 -9.12 -14.91
N GLU A 31 8.47 -7.96 -15.46
CA GLU A 31 8.74 -7.81 -16.91
C GLU A 31 10.02 -8.52 -17.36
N ALA A 32 10.98 -8.71 -16.46
CA ALA A 32 12.18 -9.50 -16.74
C ALA A 32 11.84 -10.98 -17.06
N GLU A 33 10.77 -11.52 -16.48
CA GLU A 33 10.32 -12.89 -16.71
C GLU A 33 9.23 -12.98 -17.78
N ALA A 34 8.33 -12.00 -17.85
CA ALA A 34 7.20 -11.99 -18.77
C ALA A 34 7.11 -10.66 -19.55
N PRO A 35 8.09 -10.34 -20.44
CA PRO A 35 8.20 -9.05 -21.11
C PRO A 35 7.04 -8.73 -22.06
N HIS A 36 6.29 -9.72 -22.49
CA HIS A 36 5.15 -9.56 -23.42
C HIS A 36 3.80 -9.53 -22.68
N ASP A 37 3.77 -9.75 -21.38
CA ASP A 37 2.54 -9.68 -20.59
C ASP A 37 2.31 -8.26 -20.06
N LEU A 38 1.49 -7.52 -20.77
CA LEU A 38 1.22 -6.11 -20.47
C LEU A 38 0.20 -5.90 -19.34
N ARG A 39 -0.45 -6.97 -18.82
CA ARG A 39 -1.51 -6.84 -17.80
C ARG A 39 -1.09 -6.03 -16.56
N PRO A 40 0.10 -6.23 -15.97
CA PRO A 40 0.53 -5.41 -14.83
C PRO A 40 0.78 -3.95 -15.21
N ARG A 41 1.46 -3.68 -16.32
CA ARG A 41 1.73 -2.32 -16.81
C ARG A 41 0.44 -1.57 -17.11
N GLU A 42 -0.51 -2.21 -17.80
CA GLU A 42 -1.84 -1.65 -18.05
C GLU A 42 -2.62 -1.43 -16.74
N GLY A 43 -2.49 -2.34 -15.77
CA GLY A 43 -3.06 -2.20 -14.44
C GLY A 43 -2.58 -0.93 -13.76
N ILE A 44 -1.27 -0.66 -13.75
CA ILE A 44 -0.69 0.55 -13.16
C ILE A 44 -1.21 1.82 -13.89
N ALA A 45 -1.22 1.80 -15.23
CA ALA A 45 -1.73 2.93 -16.02
C ALA A 45 -3.18 3.25 -15.65
N ARG A 46 -4.03 2.25 -15.44
CA ARG A 46 -5.41 2.43 -15.01
C ARG A 46 -5.52 2.95 -13.58
N VAL A 47 -4.71 2.47 -12.65
CA VAL A 47 -4.66 3.00 -11.27
C VAL A 47 -4.31 4.49 -11.29
N ARG A 48 -3.33 4.90 -12.10
CA ARG A 48 -2.98 6.31 -12.29
C ARG A 48 -4.12 7.12 -12.91
N ALA A 49 -4.79 6.60 -13.92
CA ALA A 49 -5.95 7.25 -14.55
C ALA A 49 -7.12 7.40 -13.55
N PHE A 50 -7.39 6.39 -12.71
CA PHE A 50 -8.34 6.50 -11.61
C PHE A 50 -7.93 7.57 -10.60
N ALA A 51 -6.65 7.62 -10.21
CA ALA A 51 -6.13 8.62 -9.28
C ALA A 51 -6.34 10.05 -9.80
N ARG A 52 -6.17 10.29 -11.12
CA ARG A 52 -6.41 11.58 -11.76
C ARG A 52 -7.89 11.90 -12.01
N GLY A 53 -8.81 10.99 -11.75
CA GLY A 53 -10.23 11.20 -11.98
C GLY A 53 -10.72 10.92 -13.40
N GLU A 54 -9.88 10.35 -14.25
CA GLU A 54 -10.18 10.03 -15.66
C GLU A 54 -11.02 8.74 -15.78
N LEU A 55 -10.98 7.87 -14.77
CA LEU A 55 -11.73 6.63 -14.72
C LEU A 55 -12.66 6.59 -13.51
N SER A 56 -13.81 5.94 -13.66
CA SER A 56 -14.77 5.75 -12.58
C SER A 56 -14.38 4.59 -11.66
N ALA A 57 -14.72 4.68 -10.37
CA ALA A 57 -14.52 3.57 -9.42
C ALA A 57 -15.26 2.31 -9.87
N THR A 58 -16.47 2.44 -10.44
CA THR A 58 -17.30 1.31 -10.86
C THR A 58 -16.64 0.48 -11.96
N ASP A 59 -16.02 1.13 -12.94
CA ASP A 59 -15.33 0.43 -14.04
C ASP A 59 -14.06 -0.27 -13.55
N GLU A 60 -13.31 0.38 -12.65
CA GLU A 60 -12.11 -0.22 -12.06
C GLU A 60 -12.42 -1.41 -11.17
N ILE A 61 -13.50 -1.38 -10.41
CA ILE A 61 -13.96 -2.51 -9.58
C ILE A 61 -14.20 -3.77 -10.44
N ARG A 62 -14.77 -3.63 -11.63
CA ARG A 62 -15.02 -4.75 -12.54
C ARG A 62 -13.73 -5.38 -13.06
N ARG A 63 -12.66 -4.62 -13.21
CA ARG A 63 -11.38 -5.03 -13.78
C ARG A 63 -10.31 -5.39 -12.74
N ARG A 64 -10.56 -5.19 -11.45
CA ARG A 64 -9.57 -5.29 -10.34
C ARG A 64 -8.77 -6.60 -10.28
N PHE A 65 -9.25 -7.68 -10.86
CA PHE A 65 -8.56 -8.97 -10.83
C PHE A 65 -7.66 -9.23 -12.02
N VAL A 66 -7.71 -8.41 -13.08
CA VAL A 66 -7.00 -8.70 -14.35
C VAL A 66 -5.49 -8.71 -14.13
N ALA A 67 -4.93 -7.64 -13.56
CA ALA A 67 -3.49 -7.52 -13.36
C ALA A 67 -2.95 -8.58 -12.37
N GLY A 68 -3.67 -8.85 -11.28
CA GLY A 68 -3.23 -9.83 -10.28
C GLY A 68 -3.20 -11.28 -10.78
N ARG A 69 -3.95 -11.61 -11.83
CA ARG A 69 -3.90 -12.93 -12.48
C ARG A 69 -2.58 -13.19 -13.18
N ALA A 70 -1.83 -12.17 -13.57
CA ALA A 70 -0.50 -12.34 -14.17
C ALA A 70 0.48 -13.07 -13.23
N ALA A 71 0.23 -13.07 -11.92
CA ALA A 71 1.06 -13.77 -10.95
C ALA A 71 1.10 -15.31 -11.11
N VAL A 72 0.15 -15.92 -11.83
CA VAL A 72 0.15 -17.38 -12.09
C VAL A 72 0.98 -17.77 -13.30
N ASP A 73 1.38 -16.81 -14.13
CA ASP A 73 2.09 -17.02 -15.38
C ASP A 73 3.61 -16.80 -15.24
N VAL A 74 4.07 -16.42 -14.03
CA VAL A 74 5.50 -16.27 -13.69
C VAL A 74 5.89 -17.20 -12.53
N ARG A 75 7.18 -17.49 -12.39
CA ARG A 75 7.68 -18.52 -11.45
C ARG A 75 8.57 -17.99 -10.36
N THR A 76 9.37 -16.95 -10.63
CA THR A 76 10.25 -16.40 -9.61
C THR A 76 9.43 -15.76 -8.49
N PRO A 77 9.77 -16.00 -7.22
CA PRO A 77 9.02 -15.42 -6.10
C PRO A 77 8.93 -13.89 -6.16
N ALA A 78 9.96 -13.22 -6.69
CA ALA A 78 9.98 -11.78 -6.87
C ALA A 78 8.96 -11.31 -7.92
N ALA A 79 8.91 -11.95 -9.10
CA ALA A 79 7.95 -11.64 -10.16
C ALA A 79 6.50 -11.90 -9.71
N VAL A 80 6.26 -13.02 -9.01
CA VAL A 80 4.95 -13.33 -8.40
C VAL A 80 4.53 -12.25 -7.42
N ALA A 81 5.45 -11.81 -6.54
CA ALA A 81 5.15 -10.76 -5.57
C ALA A 81 4.90 -9.41 -6.26
N ALA A 82 5.66 -9.05 -7.30
CA ALA A 82 5.46 -7.84 -8.10
C ALA A 82 4.07 -7.82 -8.77
N ALA A 83 3.66 -8.92 -9.43
CA ALA A 83 2.34 -9.02 -10.05
C ALA A 83 1.20 -8.92 -9.00
N ARG A 84 1.38 -9.51 -7.82
CA ARG A 84 0.42 -9.40 -6.71
C ARG A 84 0.36 -7.98 -6.15
N ALA A 85 1.49 -7.26 -6.08
CA ALA A 85 1.52 -5.86 -5.69
C ALA A 85 0.62 -5.02 -6.62
N VAL A 86 0.75 -5.19 -7.94
CA VAL A 86 -0.11 -4.52 -8.92
C VAL A 86 -1.57 -4.93 -8.75
N GLY A 87 -1.84 -6.22 -8.51
CA GLY A 87 -3.19 -6.71 -8.22
C GLY A 87 -3.83 -6.02 -7.01
N GLN A 88 -3.05 -5.74 -5.96
CA GLN A 88 -3.51 -4.96 -4.82
C GLN A 88 -3.76 -3.49 -5.21
N ALA A 89 -2.85 -2.85 -5.95
CA ALA A 89 -3.02 -1.48 -6.39
C ALA A 89 -4.32 -1.30 -7.20
N THR A 90 -4.65 -2.21 -8.11
CA THR A 90 -5.92 -2.19 -8.87
C THR A 90 -7.15 -2.38 -8.00
N GLY A 91 -7.02 -2.97 -6.81
CA GLY A 91 -8.07 -3.11 -5.82
C GLY A 91 -8.42 -1.82 -5.07
N VAL A 92 -7.57 -0.79 -5.12
CA VAL A 92 -7.75 0.46 -4.35
C VAL A 92 -9.03 1.20 -4.73
N ALA A 93 -9.43 1.19 -5.99
CA ALA A 93 -10.69 1.80 -6.44
C ALA A 93 -11.92 1.20 -5.75
N HIS A 94 -11.85 -0.08 -5.35
CA HIS A 94 -12.88 -0.76 -4.56
C HIS A 94 -12.74 -0.45 -3.06
N MET A 95 -11.52 -0.53 -2.52
CA MET A 95 -11.26 -0.41 -1.08
C MET A 95 -9.86 0.15 -0.83
N ALA A 96 -9.77 1.32 -0.17
CA ALA A 96 -8.52 2.03 0.08
C ALA A 96 -7.44 1.17 0.75
N ALA A 97 -7.83 0.26 1.64
CA ALA A 97 -6.94 -0.62 2.38
C ALA A 97 -6.04 -1.51 1.49
N HIS A 98 -6.42 -1.75 0.23
CA HIS A 98 -5.57 -2.43 -0.75
C HIS A 98 -4.25 -1.69 -1.02
N ALA A 99 -4.18 -0.37 -0.79
CA ALA A 99 -2.95 0.40 -0.94
C ALA A 99 -1.83 -0.10 -0.01
N LEU A 100 -2.15 -0.44 1.25
CA LEU A 100 -1.20 -1.04 2.18
C LEU A 100 -0.75 -2.44 1.73
N GLY A 101 -1.66 -3.21 1.11
CA GLY A 101 -1.32 -4.49 0.49
C GLY A 101 -0.39 -4.33 -0.70
N ALA A 102 -0.59 -3.32 -1.54
CA ALA A 102 0.29 -3.00 -2.67
C ALA A 102 1.71 -2.69 -2.18
N ALA A 103 1.86 -1.81 -1.19
CA ALA A 103 3.13 -1.48 -0.57
C ALA A 103 3.82 -2.70 0.06
N ALA A 104 3.07 -3.54 0.79
CA ALA A 104 3.62 -4.73 1.43
C ALA A 104 4.13 -5.78 0.42
N TYR A 105 3.41 -6.00 -0.67
CA TYR A 105 3.88 -6.89 -1.74
C TYR A 105 5.04 -6.29 -2.53
N ALA A 106 5.09 -4.96 -2.73
CA ALA A 106 6.23 -4.30 -3.35
C ALA A 106 7.50 -4.47 -2.51
N ALA A 107 7.44 -4.20 -1.20
CA ALA A 107 8.55 -4.43 -0.29
C ALA A 107 8.98 -5.91 -0.26
N GLN A 108 8.02 -6.86 -0.31
CA GLN A 108 8.33 -8.28 -0.42
C GLN A 108 9.06 -8.60 -1.74
N ALA A 109 8.62 -8.05 -2.87
CA ALA A 109 9.25 -8.28 -4.17
C ALA A 109 10.69 -7.78 -4.19
N THR A 110 10.94 -6.59 -3.64
CA THR A 110 12.26 -5.99 -3.49
C THR A 110 13.18 -6.87 -2.64
N GLY A 111 12.72 -7.34 -1.49
CA GLY A 111 13.49 -8.24 -0.63
C GLY A 111 13.82 -9.57 -1.29
N LEU A 112 12.87 -10.15 -2.06
CA LEU A 112 13.08 -11.42 -2.76
C LEU A 112 14.07 -11.32 -3.93
N ALA A 113 14.26 -10.14 -4.49
CA ALA A 113 15.21 -9.88 -5.58
C ALA A 113 16.61 -9.48 -5.09
N ALA A 114 16.78 -9.14 -3.83
CA ALA A 114 18.02 -8.56 -3.30
C ALA A 114 18.95 -9.59 -2.69
N ALA A 115 20.26 -9.32 -2.76
CA ALA A 115 21.28 -10.11 -2.06
C ALA A 115 21.18 -9.95 -0.52
N ASN A 116 20.76 -8.77 -0.05
CA ASN A 116 20.46 -8.51 1.36
C ASN A 116 18.96 -8.18 1.52
N PRO A 117 18.09 -9.18 1.71
CA PRO A 117 16.64 -8.98 1.76
C PRO A 117 16.18 -8.02 2.84
N GLN A 118 16.76 -8.08 4.03
CA GLN A 118 16.33 -7.26 5.16
C GLN A 118 16.60 -5.77 4.91
N GLN A 119 17.78 -5.45 4.41
CA GLN A 119 18.15 -4.08 4.06
C GLN A 119 17.28 -3.55 2.92
N ALA A 120 17.09 -4.32 1.87
CA ALA A 120 16.29 -3.93 0.71
C ALA A 120 14.82 -3.65 1.09
N VAL A 121 14.24 -4.46 1.97
CA VAL A 121 12.89 -4.22 2.50
C VAL A 121 12.83 -2.93 3.33
N ALA A 122 13.83 -2.69 4.20
CA ALA A 122 13.86 -1.49 5.01
C ALA A 122 13.99 -0.21 4.16
N GLU A 123 14.86 -0.23 3.15
CA GLU A 123 15.03 0.87 2.20
C GLU A 123 13.77 1.12 1.37
N GLU A 124 13.08 0.06 0.94
CA GLU A 124 11.82 0.18 0.21
C GLU A 124 10.72 0.80 1.07
N ILE A 125 10.57 0.37 2.33
CA ILE A 125 9.58 0.95 3.25
C ILE A 125 9.89 2.43 3.50
N HIS A 126 11.16 2.78 3.69
CA HIS A 126 11.57 4.17 3.88
C HIS A 126 11.21 5.01 2.66
N TRP A 127 11.53 4.52 1.46
CA TRP A 127 11.16 5.19 0.22
C TRP A 127 9.63 5.38 0.10
N GLN A 128 8.85 4.36 0.39
CA GLN A 128 7.38 4.41 0.35
C GLN A 128 6.81 5.46 1.29
N LEU A 129 7.36 5.57 2.50
CA LEU A 129 6.99 6.58 3.49
C LEU A 129 7.36 8.00 3.02
N ASP A 130 8.55 8.20 2.50
CA ASP A 130 9.02 9.50 2.05
C ASP A 130 8.23 10.04 0.84
N HIS A 131 7.69 9.14 0.02
CA HIS A 131 6.91 9.50 -1.17
C HIS A 131 5.39 9.63 -0.90
N MET A 132 4.96 9.56 0.37
CA MET A 132 3.58 9.88 0.73
C MET A 132 3.38 11.38 0.85
N SER A 133 2.42 11.93 0.11
CA SER A 133 1.93 13.29 0.35
C SER A 133 1.28 13.42 1.74
N PRO A 134 1.22 14.62 2.33
CA PRO A 134 0.48 14.84 3.58
C PRO A 134 -0.99 14.38 3.50
N ALA A 135 -1.64 14.58 2.35
CA ALA A 135 -3.01 14.15 2.11
C ALA A 135 -3.14 12.61 2.07
N THR A 136 -2.18 11.92 1.44
CA THR A 136 -2.11 10.45 1.43
C THR A 136 -1.92 9.90 2.84
N ARG A 137 -1.01 10.48 3.63
CA ARG A 137 -0.80 10.13 5.05
C ARG A 137 -2.09 10.29 5.86
N ALA A 138 -2.77 11.42 5.72
CA ALA A 138 -4.04 11.69 6.40
C ALA A 138 -5.14 10.69 6.00
N ALA A 139 -5.21 10.28 4.73
CA ALA A 139 -6.15 9.28 4.27
C ALA A 139 -5.85 7.89 4.86
N LEU A 140 -4.59 7.45 4.83
CA LEU A 140 -4.17 6.14 5.34
C LEU A 140 -4.35 6.00 6.86
N ARG A 141 -4.18 7.08 7.65
CA ARG A 141 -4.47 7.09 9.10
C ARG A 141 -5.90 6.74 9.46
N ARG A 142 -6.85 6.98 8.56
CA ARG A 142 -8.26 6.63 8.79
C ARG A 142 -8.58 5.16 8.57
N LEU A 143 -7.62 4.39 8.05
CA LEU A 143 -7.78 2.94 7.92
C LEU A 143 -7.69 2.26 9.29
N PRO A 144 -8.47 1.21 9.51
CA PRO A 144 -8.38 0.44 10.75
C PRO A 144 -7.03 -0.30 10.85
N PRO A 145 -6.59 -0.65 12.06
CA PRO A 145 -5.36 -1.42 12.25
C PRO A 145 -5.47 -2.80 11.59
N LEU A 146 -4.31 -3.34 11.19
CA LEU A 146 -4.20 -4.67 10.62
C LEU A 146 -4.73 -5.73 11.59
N GLY A 147 -5.63 -6.59 11.13
CA GLY A 147 -6.25 -7.65 11.93
C GLY A 147 -7.50 -7.20 12.70
N GLY A 148 -7.82 -5.90 12.71
CA GLY A 148 -8.95 -5.35 13.45
C GLY A 148 -10.33 -5.64 12.85
N ASN A 149 -10.39 -6.14 11.62
CA ASN A 149 -11.63 -6.45 10.92
C ASN A 149 -11.75 -7.95 10.59
N ARG A 150 -13.00 -8.43 10.45
CA ARG A 150 -13.28 -9.82 10.06
C ARG A 150 -12.92 -10.13 8.60
N SER A 151 -12.98 -9.13 7.71
CA SER A 151 -12.81 -9.30 6.26
C SER A 151 -12.11 -8.09 5.64
N GLY A 152 -11.83 -8.18 4.33
CA GLY A 152 -11.12 -7.14 3.59
C GLY A 152 -9.60 -7.26 3.72
N PRO A 153 -8.83 -6.38 3.07
CA PRO A 153 -7.36 -6.46 3.05
C PRO A 153 -6.71 -6.41 4.42
N LEU A 154 -7.26 -5.64 5.36
CA LEU A 154 -6.77 -5.53 6.74
C LEU A 154 -7.49 -6.48 7.71
N GLY A 155 -8.32 -7.39 7.19
CA GLY A 155 -8.94 -8.47 7.97
C GLY A 155 -7.97 -9.65 8.16
N GLN A 156 -8.50 -10.72 8.78
CA GLN A 156 -7.74 -11.96 8.95
C GLN A 156 -7.51 -12.62 7.57
N GLY A 157 -6.28 -12.65 7.07
CA GLY A 157 -5.95 -13.19 5.75
C GLY A 157 -4.48 -13.02 5.37
N LEU A 158 -4.21 -12.94 4.07
CA LEU A 158 -2.84 -12.97 3.49
C LEU A 158 -1.90 -11.86 3.99
N LEU A 159 -2.43 -10.73 4.46
CA LEU A 159 -1.61 -9.61 4.94
C LEU A 159 -1.32 -9.68 6.44
N THR A 160 -1.93 -10.61 7.19
CA THR A 160 -1.82 -10.65 8.65
C THR A 160 -0.66 -11.49 9.18
N SER A 161 0.15 -12.10 8.29
CA SER A 161 1.26 -12.95 8.69
C SER A 161 2.55 -12.65 7.92
N GLY A 162 3.69 -13.01 8.53
CA GLY A 162 5.02 -12.90 7.93
C GLY A 162 5.43 -11.47 7.59
N LEU A 163 6.27 -11.34 6.56
CA LEU A 163 6.86 -10.05 6.15
C LEU A 163 5.79 -9.00 5.81
N ARG A 164 4.72 -9.38 5.11
CA ARG A 164 3.67 -8.44 4.71
C ARG A 164 2.99 -7.81 5.93
N ALA A 165 2.71 -8.60 6.96
CA ALA A 165 2.17 -8.07 8.20
C ALA A 165 3.12 -7.09 8.88
N ALA A 166 4.42 -7.41 8.91
CA ALA A 166 5.45 -6.53 9.46
C ALA A 166 5.50 -5.19 8.72
N VAL A 167 5.50 -5.23 7.38
CA VAL A 167 5.50 -4.02 6.54
C VAL A 167 4.26 -3.16 6.80
N VAL A 168 3.06 -3.76 6.78
CA VAL A 168 1.82 -2.99 7.01
C VAL A 168 1.82 -2.34 8.38
N ARG A 169 2.21 -3.07 9.45
CA ARG A 169 2.30 -2.50 10.81
C ARG A 169 3.33 -1.37 10.86
N GLN A 170 4.51 -1.57 10.29
CA GLN A 170 5.54 -0.53 10.28
C GLN A 170 5.07 0.75 9.60
N ILE A 171 4.33 0.64 8.48
CA ILE A 171 3.74 1.80 7.81
C ILE A 171 2.70 2.46 8.73
N GLN A 172 1.77 1.68 9.33
CA GLN A 172 0.74 2.22 10.21
C GLN A 172 1.35 2.90 11.45
N ASP A 173 2.33 2.28 12.10
CA ASP A 173 3.05 2.85 13.25
C ASP A 173 3.78 4.16 12.89
N SER A 174 4.35 4.26 11.70
CA SER A 174 5.01 5.48 11.22
C SER A 174 4.01 6.60 10.98
N LEU A 175 2.84 6.27 10.45
CA LEU A 175 1.76 7.24 10.24
C LEU A 175 1.23 7.81 11.57
N GLU A 176 1.17 7.01 12.63
CA GLU A 176 0.74 7.47 13.97
C GLU A 176 1.77 8.40 14.61
N LYS A 177 3.07 8.07 14.52
CA LYS A 177 4.15 8.88 15.08
C LYS A 177 4.22 10.29 14.47
N ASP A 178 3.98 10.41 13.17
CA ASP A 178 3.98 11.70 12.47
C ASP A 178 2.79 12.61 12.87
N SER A 179 1.77 12.06 13.55
CA SER A 179 0.65 12.85 14.06
C SER A 179 0.96 13.56 15.38
N TYR A 180 2.04 13.16 16.06
CA TYR A 180 2.47 13.73 17.32
C TYR A 180 3.46 14.87 17.06
N THR A 181 2.96 16.09 16.89
CA THR A 181 3.78 17.29 16.67
C THR A 181 4.47 17.74 17.99
N PRO A 182 5.66 18.35 17.95
CA PRO A 182 6.40 18.81 19.15
C PRO A 182 5.64 19.79 20.05
N SER A 183 4.57 20.42 19.56
CA SER A 183 3.68 21.31 20.34
C SER A 183 3.06 20.62 21.56
N ASP A 184 2.85 19.30 21.51
CA ASP A 184 2.20 18.57 22.60
C ASP A 184 3.17 18.24 23.74
N ARG A 185 4.49 18.25 23.50
CA ARG A 185 5.52 18.09 24.53
C ARG A 185 5.59 19.32 25.47
N GLU A 186 5.45 20.51 24.91
CA GLU A 186 5.57 21.76 25.69
C GLU A 186 4.37 21.97 26.60
N THR A 187 3.20 21.42 26.25
CA THR A 187 2.00 21.49 27.10
C THR A 187 2.01 20.47 28.24
N ALA A 188 2.56 19.28 28.00
CA ALA A 188 2.67 18.23 29.02
C ALA A 188 3.71 18.60 30.12
N GLU A 189 4.87 19.17 29.74
CA GLU A 189 5.89 19.62 30.71
C GLU A 189 5.45 20.84 31.57
N LYS A 190 4.56 21.68 31.04
CA LYS A 190 4.03 22.83 31.82
C LYS A 190 2.99 22.42 32.87
N HIS A 191 2.33 21.28 32.72
CA HIS A 191 1.38 20.76 33.72
C HIS A 191 2.05 19.96 34.85
N GLU A 192 3.26 19.45 34.65
CA GLU A 192 3.99 18.68 35.66
C GLU A 192 4.83 19.56 36.61
N LYS A 193 4.98 20.87 36.30
CA LYS A 193 5.76 21.84 37.10
C LYS A 193 4.91 22.88 37.82
N ALA A 194 3.66 22.61 38.20
CA ALA A 194 2.91 23.47 39.11
C ALA A 194 3.25 23.08 40.57
N PRO A 195 3.92 23.93 41.36
CA PRO A 195 4.18 23.62 42.75
C PRO A 195 2.90 23.73 43.56
N GLY A 196 2.63 22.71 44.39
CA GLY A 196 1.65 22.73 45.47
C GLY A 196 2.10 23.58 46.64
#